data_5858d4cb565fb47f6a44e02365885ca5
#
_entry.id   5858d4cb565fb47f6a44e02365885ca5
#
_cell.length_a   1.000
_cell.length_b   1.000
_cell.length_c   1.000
_cell.angle_alpha   90.00
_cell.angle_beta   90.00
_cell.angle_gamma   90.00
#
_symmetry.space_group_name_H-M   'P 1'
#
loop_
_entity.id
_entity.type
_entity.pdbx_description
1 polymer ?
#
loop_
_entity_poly.entity_id
_entity_poly.type
_entity_poly.pdbx_seq_one_letter_code
_entity_poly.pdbx_strand_id
1 'polypeptide(L)'
;DLFTEGWFVLAVLGLAYAAMPDAGRHPWARISGDMMVVGLPLIFLLLLPVTAVPPSLRWVAGAGGLLVVLGTLGNIVALWSSTAGTAAGETWSGKAWRVPLVYLAAKCLILSGLLLPATAKWVESVQLRVPYLHIMLLGFVTLGLFAAAERQWGVPGRRWMTLAVTLLVLSLFPLSGIWPP
;
A
#
# COMPACT_ATOMS: atom_id res chain seq x y z
N ASP A 1 -10.73 -3.90 -7.98
CA ASP A 1 -9.63 -4.16 -7.03
C ASP A 1 -8.28 -4.41 -7.74
N LEU A 2 -8.21 -5.13 -8.87
CA LEU A 2 -6.97 -5.32 -9.62
C LEU A 2 -6.37 -3.98 -10.11
N PHE A 3 -7.21 -3.06 -10.53
CA PHE A 3 -6.81 -1.70 -10.91
C PHE A 3 -6.24 -0.91 -9.73
N THR A 4 -6.92 -0.96 -8.61
CA THR A 4 -6.51 -0.21 -7.43
C THR A 4 -5.30 -0.82 -6.74
N GLU A 5 -5.27 -2.12 -6.58
CA GLU A 5 -4.19 -2.84 -5.90
C GLU A 5 -2.93 -2.99 -6.76
N GLY A 6 -3.11 -3.28 -8.04
CA GLY A 6 -2.02 -3.51 -8.97
C GLY A 6 -1.51 -2.21 -9.59
N TRP A 7 -2.32 -1.63 -10.45
CA TRP A 7 -1.88 -0.53 -11.30
C TRP A 7 -1.49 0.72 -10.52
N PHE A 8 -2.36 1.21 -9.62
CA PHE A 8 -2.06 2.44 -8.88
C PHE A 8 -0.88 2.27 -7.92
N VAL A 9 -0.81 1.14 -7.21
CA VAL A 9 0.30 0.92 -6.27
C VAL A 9 1.62 0.82 -7.01
N LEU A 10 1.69 0.06 -8.11
CA LEU A 10 2.91 -0.06 -8.91
C LEU A 10 3.30 1.27 -9.57
N ALA A 11 2.34 2.06 -10.08
CA ALA A 11 2.61 3.35 -10.66
C ALA A 11 3.20 4.34 -9.64
N VAL A 12 2.62 4.41 -8.43
CA VAL A 12 3.13 5.30 -7.37
C VAL A 12 4.47 4.81 -6.82
N LEU A 13 4.70 3.50 -6.71
CA LEU A 13 6.02 2.96 -6.38
C LEU A 13 7.05 3.32 -7.46
N GLY A 14 6.70 3.23 -8.74
CA GLY A 14 7.55 3.66 -9.85
C GLY A 14 7.93 5.14 -9.74
N LEU A 15 6.97 6.01 -9.40
CA LEU A 15 7.24 7.43 -9.14
C LEU A 15 8.14 7.63 -7.91
N ALA A 16 7.96 6.83 -6.85
CA ALA A 16 8.80 6.88 -5.67
C ALA A 16 10.25 6.51 -6.00
N TYR A 17 10.48 5.45 -6.79
CA TYR A 17 11.81 5.07 -7.25
C TYR A 17 12.43 6.12 -8.20
N ALA A 18 11.65 6.70 -9.09
CA ALA A 18 12.11 7.81 -9.92
C ALA A 18 12.48 9.05 -9.08
N ALA A 19 11.74 9.27 -7.99
CA ALA A 19 12.05 10.32 -7.03
C ALA A 19 13.26 10.02 -6.14
N MET A 20 13.57 8.76 -5.87
CA MET A 20 14.64 8.29 -4.99
C MET A 20 15.49 7.22 -5.69
N PRO A 21 16.35 7.58 -6.66
CA PRO A 21 17.12 6.60 -7.46
C PRO A 21 18.00 5.66 -6.63
N ASP A 22 18.48 6.12 -5.47
CA ASP A 22 19.30 5.30 -4.58
C ASP A 22 18.51 4.13 -3.97
N ALA A 23 17.18 4.27 -3.82
CA ALA A 23 16.32 3.18 -3.40
C ALA A 23 16.34 2.01 -4.39
N GLY A 24 16.46 2.29 -5.68
CA GLY A 24 16.55 1.27 -6.73
C GLY A 24 17.83 0.40 -6.67
N ARG A 25 18.87 0.88 -5.98
CA ARG A 25 20.12 0.13 -5.74
C ARG A 25 20.02 -0.81 -4.55
N HIS A 26 18.95 -0.70 -3.75
CA HIS A 26 18.75 -1.57 -2.61
C HIS A 26 18.49 -3.01 -3.08
N PRO A 27 19.13 -4.05 -2.47
CA PRO A 27 19.03 -5.43 -2.94
C PRO A 27 17.58 -5.95 -3.01
N TRP A 28 16.72 -5.47 -2.15
CA TRP A 28 15.30 -5.85 -2.12
C TRP A 28 14.44 -5.18 -3.20
N ALA A 29 14.87 -4.06 -3.79
CA ALA A 29 14.03 -3.28 -4.71
C ALA A 29 13.54 -4.11 -5.91
N ARG A 30 14.46 -4.81 -6.59
CA ARG A 30 14.13 -5.63 -7.76
C ARG A 30 13.29 -6.85 -7.38
N ILE A 31 13.76 -7.61 -6.38
CA ILE A 31 13.08 -8.84 -5.94
C ILE A 31 11.66 -8.52 -5.49
N SER A 32 11.47 -7.43 -4.75
CA SER A 32 10.17 -6.98 -4.28
C SER A 32 9.23 -6.58 -5.41
N GLY A 33 9.74 -5.92 -6.44
CA GLY A 33 8.98 -5.61 -7.65
C GLY A 33 8.51 -6.89 -8.37
N ASP A 34 9.43 -7.84 -8.58
CA ASP A 34 9.13 -9.12 -9.22
C ASP A 34 8.08 -9.92 -8.43
N MET A 35 8.21 -9.96 -7.08
CA MET A 35 7.21 -10.59 -6.20
C MET A 35 5.83 -9.97 -6.35
N MET A 36 5.72 -8.65 -6.45
CA MET A 36 4.43 -7.97 -6.66
C MET A 36 3.85 -8.29 -8.03
N VAL A 37 4.67 -8.23 -9.09
CA VAL A 37 4.20 -8.51 -10.47
C VAL A 37 3.66 -9.94 -10.58
N VAL A 38 4.32 -10.92 -9.96
CA VAL A 38 3.87 -12.32 -9.96
C VAL A 38 2.67 -12.52 -9.02
N GLY A 39 2.68 -11.89 -7.85
CA GLY A 39 1.64 -12.09 -6.84
C GLY A 39 0.30 -11.45 -7.18
N LEU A 40 0.29 -10.29 -7.85
CA LEU A 40 -0.92 -9.54 -8.15
C LEU A 40 -1.96 -10.32 -8.99
N PRO A 41 -1.60 -11.02 -10.09
CA PRO A 41 -2.55 -11.86 -10.81
C PRO A 41 -3.11 -13.00 -9.97
N LEU A 42 -2.28 -13.57 -9.08
CA LEU A 42 -2.69 -14.71 -8.25
C LEU A 42 -3.65 -14.30 -7.14
N ILE A 43 -3.44 -13.12 -6.52
CA ILE A 43 -4.33 -12.61 -5.47
C ILE A 43 -5.73 -12.30 -6.01
N PHE A 44 -5.88 -12.05 -7.30
CA PHE A 44 -7.17 -11.84 -7.94
C PHE A 44 -8.12 -13.03 -7.72
N LEU A 45 -7.59 -14.24 -7.63
CA LEU A 45 -8.37 -15.44 -7.35
C LEU A 45 -9.06 -15.41 -5.97
N LEU A 46 -8.52 -14.64 -4.99
CA LEU A 46 -9.16 -14.44 -3.69
C LEU A 46 -10.39 -13.51 -3.74
N LEU A 47 -10.50 -12.69 -4.78
CA LEU A 47 -11.62 -11.77 -4.95
C LEU A 47 -12.86 -12.45 -5.59
N LEU A 48 -12.67 -13.65 -6.13
CA LEU A 48 -13.76 -14.43 -6.69
C LEU A 48 -14.59 -15.06 -5.56
N PRO A 49 -15.91 -15.26 -5.77
CA PRO A 49 -16.76 -15.93 -4.80
C PRO A 49 -16.17 -17.30 -4.39
N VAL A 50 -16.25 -17.59 -3.11
CA VAL A 50 -15.72 -18.83 -2.51
C VAL A 50 -16.25 -20.08 -3.23
N THR A 51 -17.48 -20.02 -3.75
CA THR A 51 -18.13 -21.09 -4.51
C THR A 51 -17.57 -21.28 -5.92
N ALA A 52 -16.95 -20.24 -6.48
CA ALA A 52 -16.41 -20.28 -7.85
C ALA A 52 -14.94 -20.76 -7.92
N VAL A 53 -14.22 -20.77 -6.79
CA VAL A 53 -12.79 -21.10 -6.74
C VAL A 53 -12.58 -22.47 -6.07
N PRO A 54 -12.02 -23.47 -6.79
CA PRO A 54 -11.64 -24.76 -6.20
C PRO A 54 -10.68 -24.60 -5.01
N PRO A 55 -10.75 -25.46 -4.00
CA PRO A 55 -9.88 -25.37 -2.81
C PRO A 55 -8.38 -25.33 -3.13
N SER A 56 -7.95 -26.05 -4.18
CA SER A 56 -6.55 -26.06 -4.63
C SER A 56 -6.08 -24.67 -5.12
N LEU A 57 -6.93 -23.95 -5.85
CA LEU A 57 -6.60 -22.62 -6.35
C LEU A 57 -6.58 -21.56 -5.24
N ARG A 58 -7.24 -21.80 -4.11
CA ARG A 58 -7.14 -20.88 -2.94
C ARG A 58 -5.75 -20.88 -2.32
N TRP A 59 -5.07 -22.01 -2.30
CA TRP A 59 -3.67 -22.05 -1.85
C TRP A 59 -2.76 -21.25 -2.78
N VAL A 60 -2.99 -21.34 -4.09
CA VAL A 60 -2.26 -20.52 -5.07
C VAL A 60 -2.54 -19.03 -4.86
N ALA A 61 -3.79 -18.69 -4.64
CA ALA A 61 -4.20 -17.31 -4.35
C ALA A 61 -3.62 -16.79 -3.02
N GLY A 62 -3.57 -17.62 -1.98
CA GLY A 62 -2.91 -17.32 -0.71
C GLY A 62 -1.41 -17.08 -0.87
N ALA A 63 -0.73 -17.92 -1.65
CA ALA A 63 0.67 -17.73 -2.00
C ALA A 63 0.89 -16.41 -2.77
N GLY A 64 -0.01 -16.07 -3.72
CA GLY A 64 -0.01 -14.77 -4.39
C GLY A 64 -0.16 -13.60 -3.43
N GLY A 65 -1.08 -13.70 -2.47
CA GLY A 65 -1.25 -12.69 -1.42
C GLY A 65 0.01 -12.51 -0.57
N LEU A 66 0.66 -13.62 -0.20
CA LEU A 66 1.92 -13.57 0.53
C LEU A 66 3.03 -12.89 -0.27
N LEU A 67 3.15 -13.20 -1.57
CA LEU A 67 4.11 -12.54 -2.46
C LEU A 67 3.86 -11.03 -2.54
N VAL A 68 2.60 -10.60 -2.65
CA VAL A 68 2.24 -9.17 -2.66
C VAL A 68 2.61 -8.49 -1.34
N VAL A 69 2.33 -9.12 -0.20
CA VAL A 69 2.70 -8.58 1.12
C VAL A 69 4.20 -8.46 1.25
N LEU A 70 4.96 -9.53 0.99
CA LEU A 70 6.42 -9.52 1.10
C LEU A 70 7.07 -8.55 0.11
N GLY A 71 6.57 -8.52 -1.13
CA GLY A 71 7.02 -7.58 -2.14
C GLY A 71 6.76 -6.13 -1.74
N THR A 72 5.58 -5.83 -1.20
CA THR A 72 5.26 -4.48 -0.72
C THR A 72 6.14 -4.08 0.47
N LEU A 73 6.34 -4.98 1.45
CA LEU A 73 7.22 -4.73 2.60
C LEU A 73 8.66 -4.49 2.16
N GLY A 74 9.18 -5.28 1.22
CA GLY A 74 10.53 -5.07 0.68
C GLY A 74 10.68 -3.73 -0.04
N ASN A 75 9.66 -3.29 -0.81
CA ASN A 75 9.65 -1.95 -1.40
C ASN A 75 9.61 -0.85 -0.33
N ILE A 76 8.81 -1.03 0.74
CA ILE A 76 8.78 -0.08 1.87
C ILE A 76 10.17 0.02 2.50
N VAL A 77 10.84 -1.09 2.79
CA VAL A 77 12.19 -1.10 3.38
C VAL A 77 13.20 -0.38 2.47
N ALA A 78 13.20 -0.69 1.17
CA ALA A 78 14.10 -0.07 0.20
C ALA A 78 13.90 1.45 0.11
N LEU A 79 12.64 1.89 0.02
CA LEU A 79 12.31 3.31 -0.05
C LEU A 79 12.56 4.03 1.29
N TRP A 80 12.21 3.40 2.41
CA TRP A 80 12.41 3.98 3.74
C TRP A 80 13.88 4.19 4.08
N SER A 81 14.74 3.21 3.78
CA SER A 81 16.19 3.32 3.98
C SER A 81 16.78 4.51 3.21
N SER A 82 16.28 4.76 2.00
CA SER A 82 16.72 5.90 1.19
C SER A 82 16.24 7.26 1.73
N THR A 83 15.17 7.29 2.55
CA THR A 83 14.77 8.53 3.23
C THR A 83 15.60 8.85 4.46
N ALA A 84 16.39 7.90 4.99
CA ALA A 84 17.14 8.02 6.23
C ALA A 84 18.64 8.28 6.02
N GLY A 85 19.22 7.86 4.89
CA GLY A 85 20.64 7.64 4.74
C GLY A 85 21.45 8.66 3.95
N THR A 86 20.87 9.75 3.46
CA THR A 86 21.62 10.73 2.65
C THR A 86 21.54 12.14 3.24
N ALA A 87 22.58 12.95 3.00
CA ALA A 87 22.45 14.41 3.10
C ALA A 87 21.22 14.90 2.29
N ALA A 88 20.78 14.13 1.30
CA ALA A 88 19.46 14.19 0.67
C ALA A 88 18.29 13.84 1.62
N GLY A 89 18.50 13.19 2.75
CA GLY A 89 17.51 13.00 3.82
C GLY A 89 17.09 14.30 4.49
N GLU A 90 17.89 15.34 4.36
CA GLU A 90 17.51 16.71 4.71
C GLU A 90 16.75 17.40 3.59
N THR A 91 16.81 16.90 2.36
CA THR A 91 15.98 17.43 1.30
C THR A 91 14.52 17.07 1.57
N TRP A 92 13.68 18.06 1.48
CA TRP A 92 12.23 18.00 1.67
C TRP A 92 11.54 16.79 1.00
N SER A 93 12.04 16.37 -0.17
CA SER A 93 11.44 15.32 -0.98
C SER A 93 11.48 13.92 -0.35
N GLY A 94 12.58 13.55 0.33
CA GLY A 94 12.67 12.24 0.98
C GLY A 94 11.69 12.09 2.14
N LYS A 95 11.57 13.12 2.99
CA LYS A 95 10.64 13.14 4.13
C LYS A 95 9.17 13.14 3.68
N ALA A 96 8.87 13.65 2.48
CA ALA A 96 7.51 13.66 1.94
C ALA A 96 6.95 12.25 1.72
N TRP A 97 7.81 11.28 1.38
CA TRP A 97 7.41 9.91 1.12
C TRP A 97 7.15 9.08 2.38
N ARG A 98 7.60 9.52 3.55
CA ARG A 98 7.40 8.73 4.79
C ARG A 98 5.94 8.47 5.11
N VAL A 99 5.09 9.49 4.98
CA VAL A 99 3.65 9.33 5.30
C VAL A 99 2.96 8.39 4.33
N PRO A 100 3.08 8.51 2.99
CA PRO A 100 2.58 7.51 2.05
C PRO A 100 3.06 6.09 2.37
N LEU A 101 4.34 5.90 2.70
CA LEU A 101 4.88 4.59 3.05
C LEU A 101 4.27 4.01 4.33
N VAL A 102 3.94 4.84 5.32
CA VAL A 102 3.20 4.39 6.52
C VAL A 102 1.81 3.89 6.15
N TYR A 103 1.09 4.59 5.27
CA TYR A 103 -0.22 4.12 4.77
C TYR A 103 -0.09 2.83 3.97
N LEU A 104 0.96 2.68 3.18
CA LEU A 104 1.24 1.44 2.46
C LEU A 104 1.55 0.29 3.43
N ALA A 105 2.26 0.54 4.53
CA ALA A 105 2.49 -0.44 5.59
C ALA A 105 1.19 -0.83 6.30
N ALA A 106 0.32 0.13 6.62
CA ALA A 106 -1.00 -0.13 7.19
C ALA A 106 -1.86 -1.01 6.27
N LYS A 107 -1.83 -0.73 4.95
CA LYS A 107 -2.47 -1.59 3.93
C LYS A 107 -1.93 -3.01 3.98
N CYS A 108 -0.60 -3.19 4.09
CA CYS A 108 0.01 -4.52 4.19
C CYS A 108 -0.44 -5.28 5.43
N LEU A 109 -0.57 -4.63 6.57
CA LEU A 109 -1.06 -5.25 7.80
C LEU A 109 -2.49 -5.77 7.64
N ILE A 110 -3.38 -4.97 7.05
CA ILE A 110 -4.76 -5.38 6.77
C ILE A 110 -4.79 -6.56 5.80
N LEU A 111 -4.02 -6.50 4.72
CA LEU A 111 -3.93 -7.58 3.73
C LEU A 111 -3.38 -8.87 4.35
N SER A 112 -2.37 -8.77 5.22
CA SER A 112 -1.82 -9.92 5.94
C SER A 112 -2.88 -10.58 6.83
N GLY A 113 -3.74 -9.78 7.47
CA GLY A 113 -4.88 -10.27 8.24
C GLY A 113 -5.87 -11.06 7.36
N LEU A 114 -6.12 -10.61 6.14
CA LEU A 114 -7.03 -11.29 5.21
C LEU A 114 -6.54 -12.67 4.74
N LEU A 115 -5.24 -12.96 4.85
CA LEU A 115 -4.69 -14.28 4.53
C LEU A 115 -5.08 -15.34 5.57
N LEU A 116 -5.52 -14.94 6.77
CA LEU A 116 -5.96 -15.83 7.82
C LEU A 116 -7.48 -16.04 7.73
N PRO A 117 -7.99 -17.29 7.63
CA PRO A 117 -9.43 -17.54 7.44
C PRO A 117 -10.33 -16.98 8.55
N ALA A 118 -9.83 -16.92 9.78
CA ALA A 118 -10.58 -16.38 10.92
C ALA A 118 -10.78 -14.87 10.81
N THR A 119 -9.73 -14.13 10.43
CA THR A 119 -9.78 -12.69 10.26
C THR A 119 -10.51 -12.28 8.99
N ALA A 120 -10.44 -13.08 7.92
CA ALA A 120 -11.18 -12.82 6.68
C ALA A 120 -12.69 -12.75 6.94
N LYS A 121 -13.25 -13.72 7.70
CA LYS A 121 -14.66 -13.72 8.09
C LYS A 121 -15.04 -12.49 8.94
N TRP A 122 -14.17 -12.10 9.87
CA TRP A 122 -14.39 -10.91 10.69
C TRP A 122 -14.38 -9.63 9.83
N VAL A 123 -13.42 -9.51 8.91
CA VAL A 123 -13.33 -8.36 7.97
C VAL A 123 -14.57 -8.21 7.11
N GLU A 124 -15.15 -9.33 6.64
CA GLU A 124 -16.42 -9.31 5.90
C GLU A 124 -17.57 -8.78 6.77
N SER A 125 -17.61 -9.14 8.07
CA SER A 125 -18.67 -8.72 8.98
C SER A 125 -18.62 -7.23 9.36
N VAL A 126 -17.43 -6.61 9.36
CA VAL A 126 -17.22 -5.22 9.80
C VAL A 126 -16.97 -4.24 8.65
N GLN A 127 -17.27 -4.62 7.42
CA GLN A 127 -17.19 -3.73 6.23
C GLN A 127 -15.85 -2.98 6.09
N LEU A 128 -14.73 -3.59 6.50
CA LEU A 128 -13.39 -3.00 6.43
C LEU A 128 -12.93 -2.64 5.01
N ARG A 129 -13.65 -3.09 3.99
CA ARG A 129 -13.31 -2.81 2.59
C ARG A 129 -13.27 -1.32 2.29
N VAL A 130 -14.19 -0.53 2.85
CA VAL A 130 -14.23 0.92 2.61
C VAL A 130 -13.03 1.64 3.23
N PRO A 131 -12.72 1.50 4.54
CA PRO A 131 -11.49 2.07 5.10
C PRO A 131 -10.22 1.59 4.40
N TYR A 132 -10.13 0.32 4.03
CA TYR A 132 -9.00 -0.24 3.30
C TYR A 132 -8.72 0.47 1.97
N LEU A 133 -9.77 0.67 1.14
CA LEU A 133 -9.65 1.39 -0.12
C LEU A 133 -9.23 2.86 0.10
N HIS A 134 -9.73 3.52 1.14
CA HIS A 134 -9.37 4.91 1.43
C HIS A 134 -7.93 5.02 1.97
N ILE A 135 -7.47 4.10 2.82
CA ILE A 135 -6.07 4.01 3.24
C ILE A 135 -5.15 3.92 2.03
N MET A 136 -5.51 3.09 1.06
CA MET A 136 -4.72 2.89 -0.14
C MET A 136 -4.79 4.09 -1.09
N LEU A 137 -6.00 4.51 -1.50
CA LEU A 137 -6.17 5.55 -2.52
C LEU A 137 -5.82 6.94 -2.00
N LEU A 138 -6.29 7.30 -0.81
CA LEU A 138 -6.02 8.63 -0.25
C LEU A 138 -4.70 8.67 0.51
N GLY A 139 -4.44 7.66 1.35
CA GLY A 139 -3.23 7.62 2.17
C GLY A 139 -1.97 7.37 1.35
N PHE A 140 -1.95 6.34 0.51
CA PHE A 140 -0.76 6.02 -0.26
C PHE A 140 -0.72 6.71 -1.62
N VAL A 141 -1.75 6.53 -2.46
CA VAL A 141 -1.73 7.01 -3.85
C VAL A 141 -1.77 8.54 -3.90
N THR A 142 -2.76 9.16 -3.29
CA THR A 142 -2.92 10.63 -3.35
C THR A 142 -1.74 11.35 -2.69
N LEU A 143 -1.32 10.93 -1.49
CA LEU A 143 -0.18 11.57 -0.82
C LEU A 143 1.14 11.27 -1.55
N GLY A 144 1.29 10.09 -2.18
CA GLY A 144 2.44 9.77 -3.01
C GLY A 144 2.53 10.64 -4.26
N LEU A 145 1.42 10.82 -4.96
CA LEU A 145 1.34 11.74 -6.10
C LEU A 145 1.64 13.19 -5.68
N PHE A 146 1.14 13.60 -4.50
CA PHE A 146 1.42 14.93 -3.97
C PHE A 146 2.89 15.11 -3.61
N ALA A 147 3.54 14.08 -3.04
CA ALA A 147 4.98 14.09 -2.77
C ALA A 147 5.82 14.20 -4.06
N ALA A 148 5.40 13.52 -5.13
CA ALA A 148 6.03 13.62 -6.43
C ALA A 148 5.83 15.02 -7.05
N ALA A 149 4.62 15.55 -6.97
CA ALA A 149 4.27 16.89 -7.47
C ALA A 149 5.03 18.00 -6.71
N GLU A 150 5.13 17.90 -5.37
CA GLU A 150 5.91 18.84 -4.56
C GLU A 150 7.36 18.88 -5.02
N ARG A 151 7.95 17.72 -5.32
CA ARG A 151 9.32 17.67 -5.82
C ARG A 151 9.48 18.29 -7.19
N GLN A 152 8.56 18.02 -8.11
CA GLN A 152 8.70 18.39 -9.52
C GLN A 152 8.28 19.83 -9.78
N TRP A 153 7.27 20.32 -9.06
CA TRP A 153 6.66 21.63 -9.32
C TRP A 153 6.66 22.56 -8.11
N GLY A 154 7.23 22.15 -6.97
CA GLY A 154 7.29 22.98 -5.76
C GLY A 154 5.92 23.30 -5.17
N VAL A 155 4.92 22.42 -5.37
CA VAL A 155 3.54 22.67 -4.91
C VAL A 155 3.48 22.76 -3.38
N PRO A 156 3.08 23.89 -2.78
CA PRO A 156 2.96 24.03 -1.34
C PRO A 156 1.70 23.32 -0.81
N GLY A 157 1.67 23.06 0.50
CA GLY A 157 0.43 22.61 1.16
C GLY A 157 0.42 21.15 1.61
N ARG A 158 1.50 20.42 1.46
CA ARG A 158 1.59 19.01 1.85
C ARG A 158 1.10 18.73 3.28
N ARG A 159 1.45 19.58 4.25
CA ARG A 159 1.05 19.38 5.66
C ARG A 159 -0.46 19.41 5.80
N TRP A 160 -1.13 20.32 5.14
CA TRP A 160 -2.59 20.44 5.16
C TRP A 160 -3.25 19.27 4.44
N MET A 161 -2.70 18.85 3.28
CA MET A 161 -3.19 17.67 2.57
C MET A 161 -3.03 16.40 3.41
N THR A 162 -1.86 16.20 4.04
CA THR A 162 -1.63 15.07 4.93
C THR A 162 -2.61 15.07 6.10
N LEU A 163 -2.82 16.22 6.74
CA LEU A 163 -3.77 16.36 7.84
C LEU A 163 -5.20 16.04 7.38
N ALA A 164 -5.63 16.62 6.27
CA ALA A 164 -6.98 16.41 5.72
C ALA A 164 -7.22 14.93 5.38
N VAL A 165 -6.29 14.28 4.68
CA VAL A 165 -6.37 12.85 4.35
C VAL A 165 -6.38 11.99 5.62
N THR A 166 -5.52 12.29 6.60
CA THR A 166 -5.48 11.52 7.85
C THR A 166 -6.78 11.65 8.62
N LEU A 167 -7.33 12.85 8.76
CA LEU A 167 -8.61 13.08 9.43
C LEU A 167 -9.76 12.36 8.70
N LEU A 168 -9.76 12.42 7.37
CA LEU A 168 -10.77 11.74 6.57
C LEU A 168 -10.68 10.21 6.74
N VAL A 169 -9.49 9.62 6.66
CA VAL A 169 -9.30 8.18 6.87
C VAL A 169 -9.72 7.78 8.28
N LEU A 170 -9.34 8.55 9.31
CA LEU A 170 -9.73 8.27 10.69
C LEU A 170 -11.25 8.38 10.89
N SER A 171 -11.93 9.31 10.23
CA SER A 171 -13.38 9.47 10.31
C SER A 171 -14.17 8.30 9.70
N LEU A 172 -13.53 7.46 8.88
CA LEU A 172 -14.16 6.27 8.30
C LEU A 172 -14.19 5.07 9.26
N PHE A 173 -13.29 5.02 10.26
CA PHE A 173 -13.26 3.90 11.20
C PHE A 173 -14.54 3.74 12.03
N PRO A 174 -15.15 4.80 12.58
CA PRO A 174 -16.44 4.67 13.26
C PRO A 174 -17.57 4.14 12.36
N LEU A 175 -17.49 4.43 11.05
CA LEU A 175 -18.47 3.99 10.06
C LEU A 175 -18.29 2.53 9.61
N SER A 176 -17.16 1.90 9.95
CA SER A 176 -16.81 0.56 9.49
C SER A 176 -17.41 -0.57 10.34
N GLY A 177 -18.29 -0.31 11.28
CA GLY A 177 -18.86 -1.35 12.16
C GLY A 177 -17.85 -2.04 13.10
N ILE A 178 -16.61 -1.56 13.16
CA ILE A 178 -15.60 -1.98 14.17
C ILE A 178 -16.01 -1.44 15.55
N TRP A 179 -16.69 -0.31 15.54
CA TRP A 179 -17.18 0.32 16.77
C TRP A 179 -18.50 -0.35 17.17
N PRO A 180 -18.67 -0.79 18.41
CA PRO A 180 -19.95 -1.32 18.86
C PRO A 180 -21.02 -0.22 18.74
N PRO A 181 -22.26 -0.58 18.35
CA PRO A 181 -23.37 0.36 18.27
C PRO A 181 -23.71 0.97 19.62
#